data_29ebcfca840fa06ad493dc5021737810
#
_entry.id   29ebcfca840fa06ad493dc5021737810
#
_cell.length_a   1.000
_cell.length_b   1.000
_cell.length_c   1.000
_cell.angle_alpha   90.00
_cell.angle_beta   90.00
_cell.angle_gamma   90.00
#
_symmetry.space_group_name_H-M   'P 1'
#
loop_
_entity.id
_entity.type
_entity.pdbx_description
1 polymer ?
#
loop_
_entity_poly.entity_id
_entity_poly.type
_entity_poly.pdbx_seq_one_letter_code
_entity_poly.pdbx_strand_id
1 'polypeptide(L)'
;MLEQMGIAAKAASYKLALLSSREKNRVLGKIADELEAQTETILSANAQDVAQARENGLSEAMLDRLALTPARLKAIADDVRQVCYLTDPVGQVIDGGLLDSGLRLERRRVPLGVIGVIYEARPNVTVDVASLCLKTGNAVILRGGKETHRTNAATVRVIQKALKACGLPEAAVQAIDNPDRSLVNEMLRMDKYIDMLIPRGGAGLHKLCREQSTIPVITGGIGVCHIFVDSSAEIASALEIIVNAKTQRPSTCNTVETLLVHQDIAERFLPALSKQMAESGVTLHGDEIVMQVMRGPAKCVPLKPEELDNEFLSLDLNVVIVMNIDDAIDHIREHGTQHSDAILTCDMHNAARFVNEVDSAAVYVNASTRFTDGGQFGLGAEVAVSTQKLHARGPMGLEALTTYKWIGFGDGTIRA
;
A
#
# COMPACT_ATOMS: atom_id res chain seq x y z
N MET A 1 -14.50 9.64 24.42
CA MET A 1 -14.65 8.36 23.70
C MET A 1 -13.29 7.90 23.17
N LEU A 2 -12.64 8.64 22.29
CA LEU A 2 -11.36 8.24 21.69
C LEU A 2 -10.24 8.04 22.69
N GLU A 3 -10.12 8.88 23.70
CA GLU A 3 -9.13 8.71 24.78
C GLU A 3 -9.25 7.34 25.48
N GLN A 4 -10.47 6.90 25.78
CA GLN A 4 -10.69 5.58 26.39
C GLN A 4 -10.33 4.43 25.43
N MET A 5 -10.62 4.59 24.14
CA MET A 5 -10.18 3.65 23.11
C MET A 5 -8.64 3.59 23.04
N GLY A 6 -7.97 4.73 23.11
CA GLY A 6 -6.52 4.82 23.11
C GLY A 6 -5.90 4.14 24.34
N ILE A 7 -6.40 4.40 25.54
CA ILE A 7 -5.95 3.75 26.77
C ILE A 7 -6.11 2.23 26.68
N ALA A 8 -7.27 1.76 26.22
CA ALA A 8 -7.55 0.34 26.10
C ALA A 8 -6.68 -0.35 25.02
N ALA A 9 -6.45 0.31 23.86
CA ALA A 9 -5.56 -0.19 22.82
C ALA A 9 -4.12 -0.30 23.31
N LYS A 10 -3.64 0.73 24.03
CA LYS A 10 -2.27 0.72 24.59
C LYS A 10 -2.09 -0.41 25.61
N ALA A 11 -3.06 -0.62 26.50
CA ALA A 11 -3.05 -1.74 27.42
C ALA A 11 -3.09 -3.11 26.72
N ALA A 12 -3.86 -3.22 25.62
CA ALA A 12 -3.92 -4.42 24.81
C ALA A 12 -2.59 -4.69 24.10
N SER A 13 -1.92 -3.66 23.56
CA SER A 13 -0.65 -3.82 22.82
C SER A 13 0.45 -4.45 23.68
N TYR A 14 0.51 -4.14 24.97
CA TYR A 14 1.48 -4.77 25.89
C TYR A 14 1.26 -6.28 26.03
N LYS A 15 0.01 -6.75 26.00
CA LYS A 15 -0.31 -8.18 26.02
C LYS A 15 0.00 -8.85 24.71
N LEU A 16 -0.34 -8.19 23.57
CA LEU A 16 -0.09 -8.72 22.24
C LEU A 16 1.41 -8.89 21.95
N ALA A 17 2.24 -7.97 22.44
CA ALA A 17 3.70 -8.01 22.27
C ALA A 17 4.38 -9.24 22.91
N LEU A 18 3.69 -9.92 23.82
CA LEU A 18 4.21 -11.10 24.53
C LEU A 18 3.74 -12.42 23.91
N LEU A 19 2.83 -12.38 22.93
CA LEU A 19 2.30 -13.58 22.31
C LEU A 19 3.34 -14.27 21.44
N SER A 20 3.40 -15.59 21.57
CA SER A 20 4.13 -16.44 20.62
C SER A 20 3.47 -16.46 19.25
N SER A 21 4.23 -16.78 18.21
CA SER A 21 3.69 -16.95 16.84
C SER A 21 2.56 -17.98 16.78
N ARG A 22 2.63 -19.03 17.62
CA ARG A 22 1.57 -20.04 17.71
C ARG A 22 0.27 -19.45 18.25
N GLU A 23 0.33 -18.62 19.28
CA GLU A 23 -0.85 -17.96 19.85
C GLU A 23 -1.46 -16.97 18.87
N LYS A 24 -0.62 -16.17 18.19
CA LYS A 24 -1.05 -15.26 17.12
C LYS A 24 -1.77 -16.01 15.99
N ASN A 25 -1.20 -17.12 15.51
CA ASN A 25 -1.80 -17.93 14.47
C ASN A 25 -3.12 -18.58 14.91
N ARG A 26 -3.24 -19.01 16.17
CA ARG A 26 -4.50 -19.52 16.73
C ARG A 26 -5.60 -18.46 16.70
N VAL A 27 -5.27 -17.22 17.05
CA VAL A 27 -6.22 -16.10 17.01
C VAL A 27 -6.65 -15.79 15.59
N LEU A 28 -5.70 -15.71 14.65
CA LEU A 28 -5.99 -15.46 13.22
C LEU A 28 -6.89 -16.56 12.64
N GLY A 29 -6.59 -17.83 12.92
CA GLY A 29 -7.45 -18.94 12.51
C GLY A 29 -8.87 -18.82 13.08
N LYS A 30 -8.98 -18.46 14.37
CA LYS A 30 -10.28 -18.21 15.00
C LYS A 30 -11.04 -17.04 14.38
N ILE A 31 -10.33 -15.96 13.99
CA ILE A 31 -10.94 -14.84 13.26
C ILE A 31 -11.51 -15.30 11.92
N ALA A 32 -10.74 -16.06 11.15
CA ALA A 32 -11.20 -16.60 9.87
C ALA A 32 -12.48 -17.46 10.04
N ASP A 33 -12.49 -18.34 11.03
CA ASP A 33 -13.66 -19.18 11.33
C ASP A 33 -14.88 -18.37 11.77
N GLU A 34 -14.70 -17.33 12.58
CA GLU A 34 -15.80 -16.44 13.00
C GLU A 34 -16.32 -15.56 11.85
N LEU A 35 -15.46 -15.12 10.93
CA LEU A 35 -15.88 -14.41 9.72
C LEU A 35 -16.82 -15.27 8.86
N GLU A 36 -16.48 -16.54 8.66
CA GLU A 36 -17.34 -17.48 7.93
C GLU A 36 -18.62 -17.80 8.71
N ALA A 37 -18.53 -18.03 10.02
CA ALA A 37 -19.68 -18.34 10.86
C ALA A 37 -20.67 -17.17 11.00
N GLN A 38 -20.21 -15.92 10.89
CA GLN A 38 -21.01 -14.70 11.03
C GLN A 38 -21.28 -14.02 9.67
N THR A 39 -21.16 -14.77 8.57
CA THR A 39 -21.34 -14.25 7.20
C THR A 39 -22.63 -13.44 7.05
N GLU A 40 -23.76 -13.96 7.50
CA GLU A 40 -25.07 -13.28 7.38
C GLU A 40 -25.10 -11.94 8.12
N THR A 41 -24.51 -11.87 9.31
CA THR A 41 -24.42 -10.64 10.12
C THR A 41 -23.64 -9.55 9.39
N ILE A 42 -22.51 -9.90 8.82
CA ILE A 42 -21.65 -8.95 8.08
C ILE A 42 -22.35 -8.52 6.78
N LEU A 43 -22.90 -9.46 6.03
CA LEU A 43 -23.57 -9.16 4.76
C LEU A 43 -24.85 -8.33 4.95
N SER A 44 -25.60 -8.54 6.03
CA SER A 44 -26.75 -7.70 6.36
C SER A 44 -26.35 -6.25 6.65
N ALA A 45 -25.27 -6.03 7.39
CA ALA A 45 -24.72 -4.69 7.62
C ALA A 45 -24.21 -4.07 6.32
N ASN A 46 -23.56 -4.86 5.47
CA ASN A 46 -23.04 -4.41 4.18
C ASN A 46 -24.17 -4.01 3.21
N ALA A 47 -25.25 -4.78 3.16
CA ALA A 47 -26.40 -4.45 2.33
C ALA A 47 -27.01 -3.08 2.70
N GLN A 48 -27.04 -2.73 3.99
CA GLN A 48 -27.50 -1.42 4.45
C GLN A 48 -26.57 -0.30 4.01
N ASP A 49 -25.25 -0.50 4.11
CA ASP A 49 -24.26 0.49 3.66
C ASP A 49 -24.33 0.70 2.14
N VAL A 50 -24.45 -0.39 1.35
CA VAL A 50 -24.59 -0.32 -0.12
C VAL A 50 -25.90 0.37 -0.53
N ALA A 51 -27.01 0.08 0.14
CA ALA A 51 -28.29 0.73 -0.12
C ALA A 51 -28.19 2.25 0.13
N GLN A 52 -27.64 2.65 1.27
CA GLN A 52 -27.44 4.05 1.61
C GLN A 52 -26.47 4.75 0.64
N ALA A 53 -25.41 4.08 0.22
CA ALA A 53 -24.45 4.61 -0.76
C ALA A 53 -25.11 4.84 -2.13
N ARG A 54 -26.00 3.94 -2.55
CA ARG A 54 -26.78 4.08 -3.79
C ARG A 54 -27.76 5.25 -3.72
N GLU A 55 -28.47 5.41 -2.61
CA GLU A 55 -29.34 6.57 -2.38
C GLU A 55 -28.55 7.89 -2.40
N ASN A 56 -27.31 7.88 -1.93
CA ASN A 56 -26.40 9.04 -1.95
C ASN A 56 -25.77 9.29 -3.33
N GLY A 57 -26.11 8.51 -4.36
CA GLY A 57 -25.69 8.73 -5.74
C GLY A 57 -24.26 8.27 -6.05
N LEU A 58 -23.69 7.32 -5.29
CA LEU A 58 -22.39 6.74 -5.64
C LEU A 58 -22.47 6.00 -6.98
N SER A 59 -21.38 6.06 -7.76
CA SER A 59 -21.28 5.34 -9.04
C SER A 59 -21.33 3.83 -8.85
N GLU A 60 -21.78 3.09 -9.88
CA GLU A 60 -21.84 1.63 -9.84
C GLU A 60 -20.45 1.01 -9.57
N ALA A 61 -19.38 1.60 -10.08
CA ALA A 61 -18.01 1.16 -9.80
C ALA A 61 -17.65 1.30 -8.30
N MET A 62 -18.10 2.37 -7.65
CA MET A 62 -17.91 2.55 -6.20
C MET A 62 -18.80 1.60 -5.40
N LEU A 63 -20.04 1.36 -5.83
CA LEU A 63 -20.94 0.41 -5.19
C LEU A 63 -20.39 -1.02 -5.25
N ASP A 64 -19.81 -1.44 -6.39
CA ASP A 64 -19.13 -2.75 -6.47
C ASP A 64 -17.93 -2.87 -5.52
N ARG A 65 -17.18 -1.78 -5.32
CA ARG A 65 -16.07 -1.75 -4.33
C ARG A 65 -16.54 -1.87 -2.89
N LEU A 66 -17.73 -1.36 -2.58
CA LEU A 66 -18.35 -1.46 -1.24
C LEU A 66 -18.99 -2.82 -0.98
N ALA A 67 -19.52 -3.45 -2.03
CA ALA A 67 -20.33 -4.66 -1.89
C ALA A 67 -19.47 -5.87 -1.47
N LEU A 68 -19.92 -6.55 -0.42
CA LEU A 68 -19.45 -7.87 -0.05
C LEU A 68 -20.46 -8.93 -0.55
N THR A 69 -19.90 -10.06 -0.96
CA THR A 69 -20.65 -11.27 -1.29
C THR A 69 -20.16 -12.42 -0.40
N PRO A 70 -20.90 -13.53 -0.26
CA PRO A 70 -20.41 -14.70 0.46
C PRO A 70 -19.05 -15.17 -0.06
N ALA A 71 -18.83 -15.13 -1.38
CA ALA A 71 -17.56 -15.51 -2.00
C ALA A 71 -16.43 -14.54 -1.64
N ARG A 72 -16.68 -13.22 -1.68
CA ARG A 72 -15.71 -12.20 -1.28
C ARG A 72 -15.35 -12.33 0.21
N LEU A 73 -16.33 -12.57 1.08
CA LEU A 73 -16.08 -12.74 2.51
C LEU A 73 -15.29 -14.01 2.81
N LYS A 74 -15.60 -15.11 2.09
CA LYS A 74 -14.82 -16.34 2.18
C LYS A 74 -13.36 -16.10 1.74
N ALA A 75 -13.13 -15.40 0.64
CA ALA A 75 -11.78 -15.04 0.19
C ALA A 75 -11.03 -14.25 1.26
N ILE A 76 -11.67 -13.27 1.91
CA ILE A 76 -11.10 -12.51 3.03
C ILE A 76 -10.70 -13.44 4.19
N ALA A 77 -11.55 -14.41 4.54
CA ALA A 77 -11.22 -15.39 5.59
C ALA A 77 -10.04 -16.29 5.18
N ASP A 78 -9.98 -16.69 3.93
CA ASP A 78 -8.85 -17.47 3.39
C ASP A 78 -7.56 -16.65 3.39
N ASP A 79 -7.60 -15.35 3.07
CA ASP A 79 -6.46 -14.43 3.17
C ASP A 79 -5.95 -14.33 4.62
N VAL A 80 -6.84 -14.25 5.62
CA VAL A 80 -6.44 -14.30 7.05
C VAL A 80 -5.71 -15.61 7.37
N ARG A 81 -6.16 -16.74 6.83
CA ARG A 81 -5.46 -18.03 6.99
C ARG A 81 -4.09 -18.01 6.33
N GLN A 82 -3.93 -17.35 5.18
CA GLN A 82 -2.61 -17.19 4.54
C GLN A 82 -1.64 -16.39 5.41
N VAL A 83 -2.11 -15.35 6.12
CA VAL A 83 -1.28 -14.59 7.06
C VAL A 83 -0.69 -15.48 8.15
N CYS A 84 -1.36 -16.57 8.56
CA CYS A 84 -0.81 -17.51 9.52
C CYS A 84 0.50 -18.18 9.05
N TYR A 85 0.65 -18.39 7.74
CA TYR A 85 1.84 -19.03 7.16
C TYR A 85 3.03 -18.07 6.97
N LEU A 86 2.80 -16.76 7.06
CA LEU A 86 3.87 -15.79 6.96
C LEU A 86 4.79 -15.88 8.17
N THR A 87 6.09 -15.70 7.95
CA THR A 87 7.09 -15.63 9.01
C THR A 87 6.83 -14.46 9.94
N ASP A 88 6.70 -14.73 11.24
CA ASP A 88 6.57 -13.68 12.25
C ASP A 88 7.92 -12.97 12.46
N PRO A 89 8.02 -11.67 12.20
CA PRO A 89 9.28 -10.95 12.37
C PRO A 89 9.58 -10.61 13.85
N VAL A 90 8.59 -10.67 14.73
CA VAL A 90 8.76 -10.28 16.14
C VAL A 90 9.65 -11.26 16.88
N GLY A 91 10.64 -10.73 17.59
CA GLY A 91 11.62 -11.52 18.32
C GLY A 91 12.87 -11.91 17.50
N GLN A 92 12.88 -11.67 16.19
CA GLN A 92 14.07 -11.91 15.36
C GLN A 92 15.22 -10.98 15.79
N VAL A 93 16.42 -11.54 15.95
CA VAL A 93 17.65 -10.79 16.13
C VAL A 93 18.14 -10.35 14.76
N ILE A 94 18.21 -9.03 14.54
CA ILE A 94 18.61 -8.44 13.27
C ILE A 94 20.13 -8.51 13.12
N ASP A 95 20.81 -8.10 14.18
CA ASP A 95 22.27 -8.13 14.32
C ASP A 95 22.66 -8.03 15.80
N GLY A 96 23.94 -8.15 16.07
CA GLY A 96 24.50 -8.02 17.40
C GLY A 96 25.90 -8.64 17.48
N GLY A 97 26.48 -8.63 18.65
CA GLY A 97 27.81 -9.19 18.90
C GLY A 97 28.32 -8.93 20.30
N LEU A 98 29.48 -9.47 20.61
CA LEU A 98 30.25 -9.19 21.82
C LEU A 98 31.10 -7.97 21.58
N LEU A 99 30.94 -6.94 22.42
CA LEU A 99 31.74 -5.72 22.38
C LEU A 99 33.03 -5.89 23.19
N ASP A 100 34.03 -5.04 22.93
CA ASP A 100 35.32 -5.05 23.63
C ASP A 100 35.15 -4.84 25.15
N SER A 101 34.08 -4.20 25.57
CA SER A 101 33.69 -4.04 26.99
C SER A 101 33.19 -5.33 27.65
N GLY A 102 33.02 -6.43 26.90
CA GLY A 102 32.40 -7.66 27.39
C GLY A 102 30.87 -7.64 27.38
N LEU A 103 30.23 -6.54 26.97
CA LEU A 103 28.78 -6.47 26.82
C LEU A 103 28.37 -7.22 25.54
N ARG A 104 27.43 -8.20 25.65
CA ARG A 104 26.78 -8.81 24.50
C ARG A 104 25.58 -8.00 24.12
N LEU A 105 25.57 -7.42 22.94
CA LEU A 105 24.50 -6.56 22.41
C LEU A 105 23.71 -7.28 21.34
N GLU A 106 22.40 -7.12 21.35
CA GLU A 106 21.49 -7.62 20.32
C GLU A 106 20.53 -6.51 19.89
N ARG A 107 20.27 -6.43 18.58
CA ARG A 107 19.18 -5.62 18.03
C ARG A 107 18.04 -6.54 17.65
N ARG A 108 16.92 -6.46 18.37
CA ARG A 108 15.80 -7.41 18.24
C ARG A 108 14.53 -6.71 17.80
N ARG A 109 13.81 -7.30 16.82
CA ARG A 109 12.53 -6.80 16.35
C ARG A 109 11.45 -6.89 17.43
N VAL A 110 10.65 -5.81 17.52
CA VAL A 110 9.51 -5.69 18.42
C VAL A 110 8.33 -5.05 17.70
N PRO A 111 7.06 -5.26 18.15
CA PRO A 111 5.92 -4.54 17.63
C PRO A 111 6.10 -3.03 17.74
N LEU A 112 5.46 -2.26 16.85
CA LEU A 112 5.36 -0.80 16.98
C LEU A 112 4.53 -0.40 18.19
N GLY A 113 3.43 -1.11 18.47
CA GLY A 113 2.54 -0.85 19.60
C GLY A 113 1.09 -0.71 19.17
N VAL A 114 0.57 0.50 19.05
CA VAL A 114 -0.78 0.79 18.55
C VAL A 114 -0.71 1.47 17.20
N ILE A 115 -1.36 0.88 16.22
CA ILE A 115 -1.43 1.41 14.85
C ILE A 115 -2.80 2.07 14.65
N GLY A 116 -2.80 3.30 14.16
CA GLY A 116 -4.00 3.97 13.68
C GLY A 116 -4.11 3.82 12.17
N VAL A 117 -5.27 3.40 11.65
CA VAL A 117 -5.48 3.30 10.20
C VAL A 117 -6.74 4.05 9.81
N ILE A 118 -6.58 5.01 8.89
CA ILE A 118 -7.68 5.78 8.33
C ILE A 118 -7.85 5.37 6.87
N TYR A 119 -9.01 4.84 6.49
CA TYR A 119 -9.21 4.30 5.15
C TYR A 119 -10.58 4.66 4.57
N GLU A 120 -10.62 4.74 3.25
CA GLU A 120 -11.82 5.01 2.49
C GLU A 120 -12.50 3.71 2.07
N ALA A 121 -13.69 3.78 1.59
CA ALA A 121 -14.62 2.83 0.97
C ALA A 121 -14.07 1.43 0.55
N ARG A 122 -13.49 0.67 1.48
CA ARG A 122 -12.94 -0.69 1.25
C ARG A 122 -13.17 -1.58 2.47
N PRO A 123 -14.28 -2.32 2.55
CA PRO A 123 -14.61 -3.11 3.73
C PRO A 123 -13.61 -4.24 4.06
N ASN A 124 -12.90 -4.78 3.06
CA ASN A 124 -11.85 -5.78 3.25
C ASN A 124 -10.67 -5.25 4.06
N VAL A 125 -10.33 -3.96 3.95
CA VAL A 125 -9.18 -3.34 4.65
C VAL A 125 -9.30 -3.51 6.18
N THR A 126 -10.52 -3.54 6.73
CA THR A 126 -10.76 -3.81 8.15
C THR A 126 -10.10 -5.11 8.60
N VAL A 127 -10.30 -6.19 7.85
CA VAL A 127 -9.76 -7.52 8.18
C VAL A 127 -8.29 -7.62 7.82
N ASP A 128 -7.89 -7.13 6.65
CA ASP A 128 -6.51 -7.18 6.16
C ASP A 128 -5.56 -6.51 7.16
N VAL A 129 -5.88 -5.28 7.55
CA VAL A 129 -5.07 -4.52 8.50
C VAL A 129 -5.09 -5.15 9.90
N ALA A 130 -6.27 -5.57 10.40
CA ALA A 130 -6.38 -6.20 11.72
C ALA A 130 -5.54 -7.48 11.79
N SER A 131 -5.57 -8.32 10.76
CA SER A 131 -4.81 -9.57 10.72
C SER A 131 -3.29 -9.34 10.71
N LEU A 132 -2.81 -8.38 9.91
CA LEU A 132 -1.39 -8.03 9.87
C LEU A 132 -0.90 -7.40 11.17
N CYS A 133 -1.70 -6.51 11.78
CA CYS A 133 -1.39 -5.93 13.09
C CYS A 133 -1.32 -7.01 14.18
N LEU A 134 -2.30 -7.90 14.25
CA LEU A 134 -2.30 -8.99 15.24
C LEU A 134 -1.15 -9.97 15.02
N LYS A 135 -0.81 -10.30 13.76
CA LYS A 135 0.34 -11.16 13.44
C LYS A 135 1.66 -10.56 13.93
N THR A 136 1.77 -9.24 13.92
CA THR A 136 2.97 -8.52 14.39
C THR A 136 2.87 -8.05 15.84
N GLY A 137 1.83 -8.48 16.58
CA GLY A 137 1.68 -8.14 18.00
C GLY A 137 1.28 -6.69 18.28
N ASN A 138 0.69 -6.00 17.29
CA ASN A 138 0.18 -4.64 17.41
C ASN A 138 -1.31 -4.63 17.72
N ALA A 139 -1.76 -3.66 18.52
CA ALA A 139 -3.16 -3.27 18.58
C ALA A 139 -3.47 -2.28 17.45
N VAL A 140 -4.74 -2.18 17.05
CA VAL A 140 -5.14 -1.30 15.97
C VAL A 140 -6.44 -0.55 16.28
N ILE A 141 -6.46 0.74 15.94
CA ILE A 141 -7.64 1.61 15.93
C ILE A 141 -7.95 1.96 14.47
N LEU A 142 -9.12 1.56 14.01
CA LEU A 142 -9.59 1.66 12.63
C LEU A 142 -10.56 2.82 12.48
N ARG A 143 -10.39 3.63 11.44
CA ARG A 143 -11.33 4.68 11.05
C ARG A 143 -11.64 4.54 9.55
N GLY A 144 -12.71 3.82 9.25
CA GLY A 144 -13.21 3.66 7.88
C GLY A 144 -14.04 4.86 7.40
N GLY A 145 -14.28 4.92 6.08
CA GLY A 145 -15.19 5.88 5.47
C GLY A 145 -16.64 5.73 6.00
N LYS A 146 -17.41 6.81 5.89
CA LYS A 146 -18.81 6.81 6.32
C LYS A 146 -19.67 5.80 5.55
N GLU A 147 -19.26 5.48 4.34
CA GLU A 147 -19.97 4.57 3.41
C GLU A 147 -19.90 3.09 3.85
N THR A 148 -18.98 2.75 4.77
CA THR A 148 -18.75 1.38 5.24
C THR A 148 -18.86 1.23 6.75
N HIS A 149 -19.41 2.21 7.45
CA HIS A 149 -19.31 2.23 8.91
C HIS A 149 -20.05 1.07 9.58
N ARG A 150 -21.24 0.67 9.08
CA ARG A 150 -21.99 -0.48 9.62
C ARG A 150 -21.28 -1.80 9.36
N THR A 151 -20.78 -1.96 8.14
CA THR A 151 -19.99 -3.14 7.75
C THR A 151 -18.74 -3.27 8.61
N ASN A 152 -17.97 -2.18 8.78
CA ASN A 152 -16.75 -2.17 9.58
C ASN A 152 -17.06 -2.48 11.06
N ALA A 153 -18.10 -1.87 11.63
CA ALA A 153 -18.51 -2.13 13.01
C ALA A 153 -18.93 -3.60 13.22
N ALA A 154 -19.69 -4.17 12.28
CA ALA A 154 -20.08 -5.58 12.34
C ALA A 154 -18.85 -6.50 12.26
N THR A 155 -17.94 -6.23 11.32
CA THR A 155 -16.70 -6.99 11.13
C THR A 155 -15.81 -6.93 12.36
N VAL A 156 -15.61 -5.73 12.93
CA VAL A 156 -14.79 -5.58 14.15
C VAL A 156 -15.40 -6.32 15.34
N ARG A 157 -16.71 -6.31 15.51
CA ARG A 157 -17.38 -7.11 16.56
C ARG A 157 -17.13 -8.61 16.38
N VAL A 158 -17.09 -9.12 15.14
CA VAL A 158 -16.77 -10.52 14.84
C VAL A 158 -15.31 -10.82 15.22
N ILE A 159 -14.37 -9.93 14.88
CA ILE A 159 -12.95 -10.06 15.29
C ILE A 159 -12.82 -10.03 16.81
N GLN A 160 -13.50 -9.13 17.50
CA GLN A 160 -13.50 -9.01 18.96
C GLN A 160 -14.03 -10.27 19.66
N LYS A 161 -15.08 -10.88 19.08
CA LYS A 161 -15.59 -12.18 19.57
C LYS A 161 -14.54 -13.28 19.49
N ALA A 162 -13.77 -13.33 18.37
CA ALA A 162 -12.67 -14.28 18.22
C ALA A 162 -11.53 -14.00 19.23
N LEU A 163 -11.15 -12.74 19.41
CA LEU A 163 -10.15 -12.33 20.42
C LEU A 163 -10.56 -12.80 21.82
N LYS A 164 -11.80 -12.51 22.23
CA LYS A 164 -12.35 -12.93 23.52
C LYS A 164 -12.34 -14.44 23.69
N ALA A 165 -12.74 -15.19 22.67
CA ALA A 165 -12.71 -16.66 22.68
C ALA A 165 -11.30 -17.23 22.84
N CYS A 166 -10.27 -16.47 22.45
CA CYS A 166 -8.87 -16.81 22.63
C CYS A 166 -8.26 -16.27 23.94
N GLY A 167 -9.03 -15.61 24.80
CA GLY A 167 -8.56 -15.01 26.06
C GLY A 167 -7.80 -13.70 25.88
N LEU A 168 -7.96 -13.03 24.74
CA LEU A 168 -7.30 -11.77 24.44
C LEU A 168 -8.24 -10.57 24.61
N PRO A 169 -7.68 -9.37 24.86
CA PRO A 169 -8.49 -8.17 25.01
C PRO A 169 -9.18 -7.80 23.69
N GLU A 170 -10.48 -7.58 23.75
CA GLU A 170 -11.28 -7.11 22.60
C GLU A 170 -10.77 -5.75 22.09
N ALA A 171 -10.16 -4.94 22.95
CA ALA A 171 -9.55 -3.65 22.62
C ALA A 171 -8.29 -3.76 21.73
N ALA A 172 -7.81 -4.96 21.45
CA ALA A 172 -6.73 -5.18 20.48
C ALA A 172 -7.12 -4.73 19.06
N VAL A 173 -8.41 -4.80 18.71
CA VAL A 173 -8.95 -4.30 17.43
C VAL A 173 -10.19 -3.47 17.75
N GLN A 174 -10.12 -2.20 17.41
CA GLN A 174 -11.23 -1.26 17.65
C GLN A 174 -11.55 -0.48 16.37
N ALA A 175 -12.82 -0.12 16.17
CA ALA A 175 -13.24 0.80 15.12
C ALA A 175 -13.92 2.03 15.74
N ILE A 176 -13.64 3.20 15.16
CA ILE A 176 -14.38 4.43 15.46
C ILE A 176 -15.71 4.33 14.68
N ASP A 177 -16.76 3.96 15.38
CA ASP A 177 -18.11 3.70 14.82
C ASP A 177 -18.97 4.97 14.74
N ASN A 178 -18.37 6.13 14.57
CA ASN A 178 -19.05 7.39 14.38
C ASN A 178 -18.51 8.04 13.09
N PRO A 179 -19.37 8.36 12.10
CA PRO A 179 -18.97 8.91 10.82
C PRO A 179 -18.50 10.37 10.88
N ASP A 180 -18.58 11.03 12.04
CA ASP A 180 -18.18 12.43 12.19
C ASP A 180 -16.69 12.61 11.82
N ARG A 181 -16.45 13.55 10.88
CA ARG A 181 -15.10 13.88 10.42
C ARG A 181 -14.24 14.56 11.49
N SER A 182 -14.83 15.22 12.49
CA SER A 182 -14.09 15.80 13.61
C SER A 182 -13.26 14.77 14.37
N LEU A 183 -13.74 13.53 14.45
CA LEU A 183 -13.04 12.42 15.10
C LEU A 183 -11.75 12.00 14.36
N VAL A 184 -11.66 12.27 13.05
CA VAL A 184 -10.38 12.10 12.32
C VAL A 184 -9.34 13.05 12.88
N ASN A 185 -9.70 14.34 13.02
CA ASN A 185 -8.77 15.35 13.55
C ASN A 185 -8.39 15.06 15.01
N GLU A 186 -9.30 14.53 15.82
CA GLU A 186 -9.00 14.09 17.18
C GLU A 186 -8.03 12.89 17.15
N MET A 187 -8.30 11.89 16.31
CA MET A 187 -7.42 10.71 16.16
C MET A 187 -6.00 11.09 15.74
N LEU A 188 -5.83 12.09 14.85
CA LEU A 188 -4.54 12.57 14.38
C LEU A 188 -3.69 13.19 15.52
N ARG A 189 -4.27 13.47 16.68
CA ARG A 189 -3.63 14.08 17.86
C ARG A 189 -3.46 13.10 19.05
N MET A 190 -3.73 11.82 18.84
CA MET A 190 -3.66 10.80 19.88
C MET A 190 -2.25 10.22 20.07
N ASP A 191 -1.21 11.03 19.97
CA ASP A 191 0.21 10.62 20.05
C ASP A 191 0.60 9.96 21.38
N LYS A 192 -0.17 10.16 22.46
CA LYS A 192 0.00 9.42 23.72
C LYS A 192 -0.35 7.93 23.61
N TYR A 193 -1.19 7.56 22.64
CA TYR A 193 -1.78 6.23 22.56
C TYR A 193 -1.43 5.51 21.26
N ILE A 194 -1.39 6.22 20.14
CA ILE A 194 -1.11 5.69 18.80
C ILE A 194 0.35 5.95 18.47
N ASP A 195 1.06 4.90 18.09
CA ASP A 195 2.48 4.95 17.81
C ASP A 195 2.78 5.26 16.32
N MET A 196 1.85 4.92 15.42
CA MET A 196 1.97 5.18 13.98
C MET A 196 0.60 5.27 13.32
N LEU A 197 0.46 6.17 12.33
CA LEU A 197 -0.73 6.29 11.47
C LEU A 197 -0.43 5.85 10.04
N ILE A 198 -1.40 5.16 9.44
CA ILE A 198 -1.36 4.70 8.05
C ILE A 198 -2.65 5.16 7.36
N PRO A 199 -2.62 6.20 6.52
CA PRO A 199 -3.73 6.57 5.66
C PRO A 199 -3.83 5.62 4.45
N ARG A 200 -5.06 5.21 4.11
CA ARG A 200 -5.42 4.37 2.97
C ARG A 200 -6.54 5.00 2.16
N GLY A 201 -6.21 5.94 1.28
CA GLY A 201 -7.18 6.70 0.49
C GLY A 201 -6.49 7.60 -0.52
N GLY A 202 -7.22 8.58 -1.05
CA GLY A 202 -6.71 9.50 -2.05
C GLY A 202 -5.73 10.54 -1.48
N ALA A 203 -5.15 11.35 -2.38
CA ALA A 203 -4.16 12.39 -2.09
C ALA A 203 -4.55 13.33 -0.95
N GLY A 204 -5.84 13.71 -0.90
CA GLY A 204 -6.36 14.61 0.13
C GLY A 204 -6.24 14.04 1.54
N LEU A 205 -6.50 12.72 1.71
CA LEU A 205 -6.34 12.06 3.01
C LEU A 205 -4.87 11.99 3.42
N HIS A 206 -3.98 11.62 2.52
CA HIS A 206 -2.54 11.59 2.79
C HIS A 206 -2.00 12.96 3.17
N LYS A 207 -2.41 14.01 2.45
CA LYS A 207 -2.07 15.41 2.75
C LYS A 207 -2.57 15.81 4.13
N LEU A 208 -3.85 15.57 4.43
CA LEU A 208 -4.45 15.86 5.73
C LEU A 208 -3.67 15.20 6.88
N CYS A 209 -3.39 13.91 6.76
CA CYS A 209 -2.65 13.18 7.80
C CYS A 209 -1.23 13.73 7.98
N ARG A 210 -0.51 14.00 6.89
CA ARG A 210 0.85 14.54 6.94
C ARG A 210 0.92 15.93 7.58
N GLU A 211 -0.05 16.80 7.30
CA GLU A 211 -0.04 18.19 7.76
C GLU A 211 -0.62 18.37 9.17
N GLN A 212 -1.56 17.50 9.58
CA GLN A 212 -2.33 17.69 10.79
C GLN A 212 -1.93 16.76 11.94
N SER A 213 -1.23 15.64 11.65
CA SER A 213 -0.92 14.65 12.66
C SER A 213 0.24 15.06 13.55
N THR A 214 0.10 14.80 14.87
CA THR A 214 1.22 14.80 15.83
C THR A 214 1.84 13.40 15.97
N ILE A 215 1.22 12.38 15.38
CA ILE A 215 1.69 10.99 15.35
C ILE A 215 2.52 10.80 14.08
N PRO A 216 3.61 10.00 14.10
CA PRO A 216 4.31 9.61 12.88
C PRO A 216 3.35 8.99 11.85
N VAL A 217 3.38 9.49 10.61
CA VAL A 217 2.50 9.03 9.52
C VAL A 217 3.33 8.36 8.44
N ILE A 218 2.97 7.16 8.08
CA ILE A 218 3.49 6.52 6.88
C ILE A 218 2.58 6.87 5.71
N THR A 219 3.08 7.70 4.81
CA THR A 219 2.36 8.13 3.61
C THR A 219 2.92 7.49 2.36
N GLY A 220 2.08 7.35 1.38
CA GLY A 220 2.37 6.80 0.07
C GLY A 220 1.07 6.73 -0.71
N GLY A 221 1.01 5.89 -1.73
CA GLY A 221 -0.26 5.54 -2.34
C GLY A 221 -0.75 6.44 -3.46
N ILE A 222 -0.01 7.50 -3.83
CA ILE A 222 -0.18 8.20 -5.11
C ILE A 222 0.96 7.75 -6.00
N GLY A 223 0.65 7.20 -7.16
CA GLY A 223 1.63 6.67 -8.07
C GLY A 223 1.59 7.35 -9.43
N VAL A 224 2.34 8.43 -9.61
CA VAL A 224 2.70 8.90 -10.95
C VAL A 224 3.93 8.11 -11.38
N CYS A 225 3.67 6.90 -11.88
CA CYS A 225 4.72 5.96 -12.26
C CYS A 225 5.17 6.18 -13.71
N HIS A 226 6.48 6.04 -13.96
CA HIS A 226 7.07 6.23 -15.28
C HIS A 226 7.69 4.94 -15.83
N ILE A 227 7.64 4.81 -17.15
CA ILE A 227 8.46 3.83 -17.87
C ILE A 227 9.27 4.58 -18.93
N PHE A 228 10.59 4.47 -18.87
CA PHE A 228 11.49 4.98 -19.89
C PHE A 228 11.83 3.89 -20.92
N VAL A 229 11.52 4.13 -22.18
CA VAL A 229 11.89 3.28 -23.31
C VAL A 229 13.16 3.84 -23.91
N ASP A 230 14.29 3.21 -23.60
CA ASP A 230 15.62 3.59 -24.07
C ASP A 230 15.79 3.26 -25.57
N SER A 231 16.75 3.91 -26.23
CA SER A 231 17.06 3.71 -27.65
C SER A 231 17.36 2.25 -28.00
N SER A 232 17.91 1.50 -27.05
CA SER A 232 18.30 0.10 -27.17
C SER A 232 17.18 -0.90 -26.83
N ALA A 233 15.99 -0.43 -26.45
CA ALA A 233 14.90 -1.30 -26.01
C ALA A 233 14.47 -2.29 -27.12
N GLU A 234 14.19 -3.53 -26.71
CA GLU A 234 13.54 -4.52 -27.59
C GLU A 234 12.04 -4.20 -27.65
N ILE A 235 11.57 -3.82 -28.85
CA ILE A 235 10.24 -3.22 -29.04
C ILE A 235 9.11 -4.18 -28.66
N ALA A 236 9.22 -5.46 -28.97
CA ALA A 236 8.12 -6.41 -28.73
C ALA A 236 7.89 -6.60 -27.22
N SER A 237 8.95 -6.90 -26.46
CA SER A 237 8.83 -7.04 -25.00
C SER A 237 8.51 -5.72 -24.30
N ALA A 238 9.03 -4.59 -24.83
CA ALA A 238 8.66 -3.28 -24.30
C ALA A 238 7.16 -3.01 -24.38
N LEU A 239 6.53 -3.34 -25.52
CA LEU A 239 5.09 -3.21 -25.71
C LEU A 239 4.30 -4.10 -24.74
N GLU A 240 4.68 -5.37 -24.58
CA GLU A 240 4.02 -6.28 -23.64
C GLU A 240 4.07 -5.75 -22.19
N ILE A 241 5.24 -5.23 -21.78
CA ILE A 241 5.42 -4.64 -20.43
C ILE A 241 4.53 -3.42 -20.26
N ILE A 242 4.49 -2.50 -21.24
CA ILE A 242 3.71 -1.27 -21.17
C ILE A 242 2.21 -1.56 -21.18
N VAL A 243 1.74 -2.47 -22.05
CA VAL A 243 0.34 -2.92 -22.05
C VAL A 243 -0.03 -3.47 -20.67
N ASN A 244 0.78 -4.38 -20.12
CA ASN A 244 0.55 -4.90 -18.78
C ASN A 244 0.55 -3.80 -17.72
N ALA A 245 1.54 -2.90 -17.75
CA ALA A 245 1.70 -1.83 -16.78
C ALA A 245 0.51 -0.84 -16.78
N LYS A 246 -0.16 -0.64 -17.92
CA LYS A 246 -1.30 0.28 -18.03
C LYS A 246 -2.65 -0.40 -17.88
N THR A 247 -2.83 -1.60 -18.44
CA THR A 247 -4.18 -2.16 -18.66
C THR A 247 -4.59 -3.24 -17.67
N GLN A 248 -3.66 -3.91 -16.99
CA GLN A 248 -3.97 -4.99 -16.06
C GLN A 248 -4.93 -4.54 -14.95
N ARG A 249 -4.72 -3.35 -14.39
CA ARG A 249 -5.59 -2.73 -13.39
C ARG A 249 -5.36 -1.22 -13.34
N PRO A 250 -6.01 -0.43 -14.20
CA PRO A 250 -5.72 1.00 -14.37
C PRO A 250 -5.87 1.85 -13.11
N SER A 251 -6.72 1.41 -12.17
CA SER A 251 -7.06 2.16 -10.95
C SER A 251 -6.15 1.87 -9.75
N THR A 252 -4.90 1.44 -9.98
CA THR A 252 -3.94 1.15 -8.90
C THR A 252 -2.71 2.05 -8.99
N CYS A 253 -2.15 2.38 -7.82
CA CYS A 253 -1.05 3.34 -7.66
C CYS A 253 0.28 2.94 -8.34
N ASN A 254 0.45 1.69 -8.74
CA ASN A 254 1.63 1.19 -9.46
C ASN A 254 1.39 1.07 -10.98
N THR A 255 0.26 1.58 -11.47
CA THR A 255 -0.03 1.69 -12.90
C THR A 255 0.87 2.74 -13.54
N VAL A 256 1.40 2.49 -14.74
CA VAL A 256 2.16 3.51 -15.47
C VAL A 256 1.24 4.67 -15.87
N GLU A 257 1.69 5.90 -15.60
CA GLU A 257 0.96 7.11 -15.95
C GLU A 257 1.67 7.93 -17.02
N THR A 258 3.01 7.83 -17.08
CA THR A 258 3.82 8.53 -18.10
C THR A 258 4.83 7.58 -18.74
N LEU A 259 4.84 7.56 -20.06
CA LEU A 259 5.80 6.87 -20.89
C LEU A 259 6.80 7.88 -21.47
N LEU A 260 8.08 7.72 -21.14
CA LEU A 260 9.18 8.50 -21.69
C LEU A 260 9.81 7.70 -22.81
N VAL A 261 9.89 8.24 -24.03
CA VAL A 261 10.40 7.52 -25.18
C VAL A 261 11.63 8.23 -25.72
N HIS A 262 12.76 7.51 -25.81
CA HIS A 262 13.98 8.05 -26.39
C HIS A 262 13.75 8.44 -27.86
N GLN A 263 14.19 9.63 -28.27
CA GLN A 263 13.97 10.15 -29.61
C GLN A 263 14.41 9.20 -30.73
N ASP A 264 15.51 8.48 -30.57
CA ASP A 264 16.09 7.62 -31.61
C ASP A 264 15.27 6.35 -31.88
N ILE A 265 14.39 5.93 -30.95
CA ILE A 265 13.51 4.78 -31.16
C ILE A 265 12.09 5.20 -31.53
N ALA A 266 11.74 6.46 -31.33
CA ALA A 266 10.38 6.98 -31.39
C ALA A 266 9.67 6.65 -32.71
N GLU A 267 10.30 6.88 -33.86
CA GLU A 267 9.70 6.63 -35.17
C GLU A 267 9.30 5.16 -35.41
N ARG A 268 10.04 4.21 -34.82
CA ARG A 268 9.76 2.78 -34.92
C ARG A 268 8.81 2.30 -33.85
N PHE A 269 8.92 2.88 -32.66
CA PHE A 269 8.19 2.44 -31.48
C PHE A 269 6.75 2.97 -31.45
N LEU A 270 6.55 4.27 -31.72
CA LEU A 270 5.24 4.92 -31.54
C LEU A 270 4.12 4.32 -32.42
N PRO A 271 4.34 3.94 -33.70
CA PRO A 271 3.28 3.27 -34.49
C PRO A 271 2.86 1.91 -33.90
N ALA A 272 3.82 1.14 -33.39
CA ALA A 272 3.56 -0.14 -32.75
C ALA A 272 2.82 0.05 -31.39
N LEU A 273 3.23 1.04 -30.58
CA LEU A 273 2.54 1.44 -29.37
C LEU A 273 1.09 1.83 -29.67
N SER A 274 0.87 2.68 -30.68
CA SER A 274 -0.47 3.13 -31.07
C SER A 274 -1.40 1.96 -31.38
N LYS A 275 -0.91 0.94 -32.08
CA LYS A 275 -1.71 -0.25 -32.38
C LYS A 275 -2.13 -0.99 -31.11
N GLN A 276 -1.19 -1.27 -30.19
CA GLN A 276 -1.47 -1.99 -28.95
C GLN A 276 -2.39 -1.21 -28.00
N MET A 277 -2.21 0.12 -27.92
CA MET A 277 -3.03 0.98 -27.08
C MET A 277 -4.46 1.12 -27.62
N ALA A 278 -4.65 1.15 -28.95
CA ALA A 278 -5.98 1.12 -29.56
C ALA A 278 -6.74 -0.18 -29.24
N GLU A 279 -6.07 -1.31 -29.37
CA GLU A 279 -6.65 -2.63 -29.07
C GLU A 279 -7.07 -2.73 -27.57
N SER A 280 -6.36 -2.02 -26.70
CA SER A 280 -6.61 -1.98 -25.26
C SER A 280 -7.54 -0.83 -24.81
N GLY A 281 -7.99 0.02 -25.74
CA GLY A 281 -8.85 1.17 -25.43
C GLY A 281 -8.18 2.29 -24.63
N VAL A 282 -6.84 2.40 -24.70
CA VAL A 282 -6.07 3.44 -24.02
C VAL A 282 -6.04 4.72 -24.86
N THR A 283 -6.32 5.86 -24.24
CA THR A 283 -6.10 7.19 -24.81
C THR A 283 -4.67 7.64 -24.52
N LEU A 284 -3.95 8.07 -25.53
CA LEU A 284 -2.60 8.64 -25.40
C LEU A 284 -2.66 10.15 -25.32
N HIS A 285 -1.92 10.74 -24.37
CA HIS A 285 -1.74 12.19 -24.24
C HIS A 285 -0.32 12.51 -24.66
N GLY A 286 -0.15 13.02 -25.87
CA GLY A 286 1.16 13.23 -26.50
C GLY A 286 1.66 14.66 -26.37
N ASP A 287 2.96 14.82 -26.10
CA ASP A 287 3.63 16.11 -26.27
C ASP A 287 3.61 16.60 -27.72
N GLU A 288 4.15 17.80 -27.99
CA GLU A 288 4.13 18.38 -29.34
C GLU A 288 4.85 17.49 -30.37
N ILE A 289 5.92 16.80 -29.97
CA ILE A 289 6.69 15.92 -30.85
C ILE A 289 5.90 14.65 -31.14
N VAL A 290 5.35 14.04 -30.09
CA VAL A 290 4.47 12.85 -30.22
C VAL A 290 3.30 13.15 -31.14
N MET A 291 2.64 14.30 -31.00
CA MET A 291 1.51 14.70 -31.84
C MET A 291 1.89 14.84 -33.33
N GLN A 292 3.14 15.20 -33.62
CA GLN A 292 3.64 15.31 -34.99
C GLN A 292 4.02 13.96 -35.59
N VAL A 293 4.64 13.04 -34.80
CA VAL A 293 5.22 11.79 -35.30
C VAL A 293 4.32 10.57 -35.08
N MET A 294 3.37 10.65 -34.17
CA MET A 294 2.45 9.54 -33.89
C MET A 294 1.66 9.16 -35.14
N ARG A 295 1.72 7.87 -35.50
CA ARG A 295 0.92 7.28 -36.57
C ARG A 295 0.28 6.02 -36.02
N GLY A 296 -1.00 5.81 -36.33
CA GLY A 296 -1.71 4.58 -35.95
C GLY A 296 -3.12 4.83 -35.44
N PRO A 297 -3.81 3.78 -34.98
CA PRO A 297 -5.24 3.79 -34.69
C PRO A 297 -5.58 4.29 -33.26
N ALA A 298 -4.62 4.45 -32.34
CA ALA A 298 -4.92 4.91 -31.00
C ALA A 298 -5.45 6.34 -31.00
N LYS A 299 -6.41 6.61 -30.12
CA LYS A 299 -6.82 7.97 -29.85
C LYS A 299 -5.65 8.69 -29.18
N CYS A 300 -5.17 9.74 -29.83
CA CYS A 300 -4.10 10.60 -29.31
C CYS A 300 -4.61 12.03 -29.18
N VAL A 301 -4.40 12.63 -28.01
CA VAL A 301 -4.80 14.01 -27.69
C VAL A 301 -3.59 14.80 -27.22
N PRO A 302 -3.58 16.14 -27.33
CA PRO A 302 -2.50 16.96 -26.81
C PRO A 302 -2.38 16.79 -25.28
N LEU A 303 -1.15 16.54 -24.83
CA LEU A 303 -0.79 16.52 -23.42
C LEU A 303 -0.90 17.91 -22.79
N LYS A 304 -1.51 18.01 -21.62
CA LYS A 304 -1.55 19.23 -20.83
C LYS A 304 -0.51 19.17 -19.72
N PRO A 305 0.18 20.28 -19.42
CA PRO A 305 1.24 20.28 -18.40
C PRO A 305 0.81 19.70 -17.04
N GLU A 306 -0.39 20.01 -16.58
CA GLU A 306 -0.94 19.51 -15.32
C GLU A 306 -1.19 17.98 -15.28
N GLU A 307 -1.23 17.34 -16.44
CA GLU A 307 -1.43 15.89 -16.55
C GLU A 307 -0.15 15.11 -16.21
N LEU A 308 1.02 15.74 -16.26
CA LEU A 308 2.30 15.12 -15.90
C LEU A 308 2.40 14.79 -14.40
N ASP A 309 1.74 15.58 -13.55
CA ASP A 309 1.71 15.37 -12.11
C ASP A 309 0.46 14.59 -11.64
N ASN A 310 -0.32 14.07 -12.59
CA ASN A 310 -1.63 13.49 -12.30
C ASN A 310 -1.61 11.96 -12.36
N GLU A 311 -2.22 11.34 -11.36
CA GLU A 311 -2.55 9.92 -11.36
C GLU A 311 -3.93 9.75 -12.00
N PHE A 312 -3.99 9.29 -13.26
CA PHE A 312 -5.26 9.18 -14.01
C PHE A 312 -6.23 8.17 -13.43
N LEU A 313 -5.73 7.04 -12.95
CA LEU A 313 -6.55 5.91 -12.48
C LEU A 313 -7.51 5.36 -13.55
N SER A 314 -7.22 5.58 -14.81
CA SER A 314 -8.02 5.25 -16.00
C SER A 314 -7.13 4.76 -17.14
N LEU A 315 -7.73 4.44 -18.28
CA LEU A 315 -7.03 4.03 -19.50
C LEU A 315 -6.53 5.27 -20.28
N ASP A 316 -5.82 6.15 -19.57
CA ASP A 316 -5.14 7.33 -20.11
C ASP A 316 -3.65 7.23 -19.82
N LEU A 317 -2.79 7.58 -20.78
CA LEU A 317 -1.34 7.43 -20.70
C LEU A 317 -0.63 8.63 -21.34
N ASN A 318 0.18 9.35 -20.56
CA ASN A 318 1.07 10.37 -21.09
C ASN A 318 2.20 9.74 -21.90
N VAL A 319 2.55 10.36 -23.04
CA VAL A 319 3.70 9.97 -23.85
C VAL A 319 4.53 11.21 -24.15
N VAL A 320 5.79 11.18 -23.76
CA VAL A 320 6.74 12.29 -23.87
C VAL A 320 8.01 11.80 -24.56
N ILE A 321 8.51 12.57 -25.53
CA ILE A 321 9.81 12.29 -26.15
C ILE A 321 10.92 12.93 -25.32
N VAL A 322 11.96 12.15 -25.04
CA VAL A 322 13.17 12.61 -24.36
C VAL A 322 14.40 12.38 -25.23
N MET A 323 15.40 13.25 -25.13
CA MET A 323 16.61 13.18 -25.98
C MET A 323 17.54 12.06 -25.51
N ASN A 324 17.58 11.78 -24.22
CA ASN A 324 18.52 10.82 -23.64
C ASN A 324 18.04 10.38 -22.25
N ILE A 325 18.83 9.55 -21.56
CA ILE A 325 18.55 9.06 -20.20
C ILE A 325 18.56 10.17 -19.14
N ASP A 326 19.37 11.22 -19.33
CA ASP A 326 19.44 12.33 -18.37
C ASP A 326 18.12 13.08 -18.32
N ASP A 327 17.55 13.40 -19.48
CA ASP A 327 16.23 14.04 -19.58
C ASP A 327 15.14 13.15 -18.98
N ALA A 328 15.21 11.82 -19.18
CA ALA A 328 14.25 10.89 -18.60
C ALA A 328 14.34 10.87 -17.06
N ILE A 329 15.54 10.84 -16.50
CA ILE A 329 15.77 10.87 -15.06
C ILE A 329 15.31 12.20 -14.46
N ASP A 330 15.61 13.32 -15.11
CA ASP A 330 15.20 14.64 -14.66
C ASP A 330 13.66 14.80 -14.71
N HIS A 331 13.00 14.29 -15.76
CA HIS A 331 11.55 14.25 -15.83
C HIS A 331 10.94 13.45 -14.67
N ILE A 332 11.49 12.27 -14.35
CA ILE A 332 11.02 11.45 -13.22
C ILE A 332 11.24 12.17 -11.89
N ARG A 333 12.33 12.91 -11.73
CA ARG A 333 12.59 13.71 -10.52
C ARG A 333 11.59 14.84 -10.34
N GLU A 334 11.17 15.47 -11.43
CA GLU A 334 10.24 16.61 -11.42
C GLU A 334 8.80 16.14 -11.19
N HIS A 335 8.33 15.14 -11.94
CA HIS A 335 6.93 14.72 -12.01
C HIS A 335 6.61 13.43 -11.26
N GLY A 336 7.62 12.65 -10.87
CA GLY A 336 7.42 11.37 -10.19
C GLY A 336 7.05 11.53 -8.71
N THR A 337 6.32 10.55 -8.21
CA THR A 337 5.93 10.46 -6.78
C THR A 337 6.82 9.52 -5.96
N GLN A 338 7.95 9.10 -6.52
CA GLN A 338 8.89 8.14 -5.92
C GLN A 338 8.24 6.77 -5.60
N HIS A 339 7.25 6.38 -6.40
CA HIS A 339 6.53 5.12 -6.20
C HIS A 339 7.20 3.96 -6.95
N SER A 340 7.02 3.88 -8.26
CA SER A 340 7.51 2.76 -9.08
C SER A 340 7.86 3.24 -10.46
N ASP A 341 9.12 3.12 -10.86
CA ASP A 341 9.59 3.55 -12.16
C ASP A 341 10.41 2.45 -12.83
N ALA A 342 10.41 2.41 -14.16
CA ALA A 342 11.07 1.38 -14.92
C ALA A 342 11.87 1.94 -16.10
N ILE A 343 12.95 1.25 -16.47
CA ILE A 343 13.64 1.41 -17.74
C ILE A 343 13.50 0.14 -18.57
N LEU A 344 13.23 0.30 -19.85
CA LEU A 344 13.25 -0.78 -20.85
C LEU A 344 14.46 -0.57 -21.76
N THR A 345 15.46 -1.44 -21.65
CA THR A 345 16.77 -1.25 -22.28
C THR A 345 17.51 -2.57 -22.47
N CYS A 346 18.34 -2.65 -23.50
CA CYS A 346 19.37 -3.67 -23.65
C CYS A 346 20.78 -3.15 -23.32
N ASP A 347 20.90 -1.87 -22.97
CA ASP A 347 22.17 -1.26 -22.55
C ASP A 347 22.37 -1.43 -21.03
N MET A 348 23.36 -2.22 -20.64
CA MET A 348 23.70 -2.46 -19.24
C MET A 348 24.16 -1.21 -18.49
N HIS A 349 24.81 -0.26 -19.20
CA HIS A 349 25.26 0.99 -18.61
C HIS A 349 24.06 1.89 -18.26
N ASN A 350 23.12 2.05 -19.19
CA ASN A 350 21.89 2.81 -18.97
C ASN A 350 21.00 2.14 -17.88
N ALA A 351 20.93 0.80 -17.86
CA ALA A 351 20.25 0.08 -16.80
C ALA A 351 20.85 0.38 -15.42
N ALA A 352 22.18 0.31 -15.29
CA ALA A 352 22.88 0.59 -14.04
C ALA A 352 22.72 2.05 -13.61
N ARG A 353 22.83 3.00 -14.54
CA ARG A 353 22.60 4.43 -14.26
C ARG A 353 21.17 4.67 -13.74
N PHE A 354 20.18 4.17 -14.44
CA PHE A 354 18.78 4.36 -14.07
C PHE A 354 18.49 3.84 -12.65
N VAL A 355 18.95 2.62 -12.33
CA VAL A 355 18.77 2.02 -10.99
C VAL A 355 19.46 2.84 -9.89
N ASN A 356 20.61 3.45 -10.17
CA ASN A 356 21.35 4.23 -9.18
C ASN A 356 20.85 5.67 -9.04
N GLU A 357 20.33 6.26 -10.10
CA GLU A 357 19.99 7.69 -10.14
C GLU A 357 18.49 7.96 -9.92
N VAL A 358 17.59 7.01 -10.24
CA VAL A 358 16.15 7.11 -9.96
C VAL A 358 15.89 6.65 -8.53
N ASP A 359 15.42 7.57 -7.69
CA ASP A 359 15.19 7.32 -6.27
C ASP A 359 13.71 7.07 -5.98
N SER A 360 13.18 5.99 -6.55
CA SER A 360 11.82 5.52 -6.28
C SER A 360 11.82 4.31 -5.35
N ALA A 361 10.67 4.05 -4.70
CA ALA A 361 10.53 2.94 -3.75
C ALA A 361 10.74 1.58 -4.42
N ALA A 362 10.40 1.49 -5.72
CA ALA A 362 10.69 0.34 -6.56
C ALA A 362 11.20 0.82 -7.93
N VAL A 363 12.34 0.29 -8.36
CA VAL A 363 12.94 0.60 -9.67
C VAL A 363 13.13 -0.70 -10.42
N TYR A 364 12.69 -0.73 -11.68
CA TYR A 364 12.68 -1.92 -12.51
C TYR A 364 13.54 -1.77 -13.76
N VAL A 365 14.15 -2.85 -14.16
CA VAL A 365 14.80 -3.01 -15.47
C VAL A 365 14.05 -4.10 -16.22
N ASN A 366 13.50 -3.78 -17.39
CA ASN A 366 12.76 -4.69 -18.26
C ASN A 366 11.63 -5.46 -17.54
N ALA A 367 10.90 -4.76 -16.67
CA ALA A 367 9.76 -5.33 -15.96
C ALA A 367 8.65 -4.28 -15.74
N SER A 368 7.43 -4.76 -15.57
CA SER A 368 6.25 -3.93 -15.34
C SER A 368 6.26 -3.31 -13.94
N THR A 369 5.85 -2.04 -13.82
CA THR A 369 5.64 -1.36 -12.54
C THR A 369 4.58 -2.04 -11.67
N ARG A 370 3.71 -2.86 -12.28
CA ARG A 370 2.68 -3.65 -11.59
C ARG A 370 3.21 -4.68 -10.58
N PHE A 371 4.50 -4.99 -10.63
CA PHE A 371 5.12 -5.85 -9.62
C PHE A 371 5.24 -5.22 -8.23
N THR A 372 5.07 -3.90 -8.07
CA THR A 372 5.10 -3.25 -6.76
C THR A 372 3.87 -3.61 -5.93
N ASP A 373 3.87 -4.80 -5.39
CA ASP A 373 2.77 -5.43 -4.66
C ASP A 373 3.36 -6.41 -3.64
N GLY A 374 2.82 -6.43 -2.42
CA GLY A 374 3.34 -7.27 -1.34
C GLY A 374 3.28 -8.77 -1.65
N GLY A 375 2.25 -9.23 -2.37
CA GLY A 375 2.15 -10.62 -2.81
C GLY A 375 3.21 -10.95 -3.86
N GLN A 376 3.41 -10.05 -4.85
CA GLN A 376 4.41 -10.23 -5.90
C GLN A 376 5.85 -10.16 -5.38
N PHE A 377 6.09 -9.36 -4.33
CA PHE A 377 7.41 -9.27 -3.68
C PHE A 377 7.69 -10.42 -2.70
N GLY A 378 6.78 -11.39 -2.59
CA GLY A 378 6.94 -12.51 -1.67
C GLY A 378 6.71 -12.16 -0.20
N LEU A 379 6.16 -10.97 0.09
CA LEU A 379 5.81 -10.55 1.44
C LEU A 379 4.49 -11.17 1.92
N GLY A 380 3.77 -11.81 1.03
CA GLY A 380 2.50 -12.51 1.28
C GLY A 380 1.28 -11.59 1.40
N ALA A 381 1.44 -10.43 2.02
CA ALA A 381 0.40 -9.41 2.16
C ALA A 381 1.04 -8.04 2.42
N GLU A 382 0.27 -6.98 2.21
CA GLU A 382 0.72 -5.61 2.50
C GLU A 382 -0.38 -4.78 3.17
N VAL A 383 0.01 -3.89 4.06
CA VAL A 383 -0.90 -2.91 4.65
C VAL A 383 -1.01 -1.65 3.80
N ALA A 384 0.05 -1.25 3.13
CA ALA A 384 0.16 -0.09 2.25
C ALA A 384 1.43 -0.17 1.40
N VAL A 385 1.59 0.74 0.42
CA VAL A 385 2.86 1.01 -0.24
C VAL A 385 3.34 2.39 0.22
N SER A 386 4.55 2.46 0.79
CA SER A 386 5.16 3.72 1.24
C SER A 386 6.16 4.24 0.23
N THR A 387 6.11 5.54 -0.04
CA THR A 387 7.11 6.24 -0.88
C THR A 387 8.12 7.02 -0.05
N GLN A 388 7.96 7.06 1.27
CA GLN A 388 8.83 7.79 2.19
C GLN A 388 10.15 7.04 2.43
N LYS A 389 11.22 7.81 2.69
CA LYS A 389 12.54 7.30 3.09
C LYS A 389 12.61 7.11 4.61
N LEU A 390 11.76 6.21 5.13
CA LEU A 390 11.73 5.86 6.56
C LEU A 390 12.13 4.38 6.75
N HIS A 391 11.79 3.81 7.91
CA HIS A 391 12.04 2.40 8.20
C HIS A 391 11.26 1.44 7.28
N ALA A 392 10.17 1.92 6.66
CA ALA A 392 9.36 1.21 5.69
C ALA A 392 9.27 2.01 4.38
N ARG A 393 9.62 1.40 3.26
CA ARG A 393 9.55 1.96 1.91
C ARG A 393 9.16 0.87 0.92
N GLY A 394 8.35 1.19 -0.07
CA GLY A 394 7.74 0.21 -0.96
C GLY A 394 6.57 -0.53 -0.30
N PRO A 395 6.21 -1.73 -0.77
CA PRO A 395 5.18 -2.56 -0.17
C PRO A 395 5.47 -2.88 1.30
N MET A 396 4.52 -2.57 2.18
CA MET A 396 4.66 -2.71 3.62
C MET A 396 4.07 -4.03 4.11
N GLY A 397 4.89 -5.07 4.16
CA GLY A 397 4.54 -6.35 4.77
C GLY A 397 4.67 -6.33 6.32
N LEU A 398 4.79 -7.52 6.92
CA LEU A 398 4.84 -7.67 8.38
C LEU A 398 6.01 -6.94 9.02
N GLU A 399 7.19 -6.94 8.41
CA GLU A 399 8.37 -6.26 8.97
C GLU A 399 8.17 -4.76 9.13
N ALA A 400 7.45 -4.12 8.20
CA ALA A 400 7.15 -2.69 8.24
C ALA A 400 6.25 -2.28 9.42
N LEU A 401 5.52 -3.25 10.02
CA LEU A 401 4.73 -3.06 11.24
C LEU A 401 5.52 -3.35 12.53
N THR A 402 6.84 -3.43 12.43
CA THR A 402 7.75 -3.64 13.55
C THR A 402 8.81 -2.56 13.61
N THR A 403 9.41 -2.41 14.79
CA THR A 403 10.65 -1.68 14.99
C THR A 403 11.63 -2.60 15.70
N TYR A 404 12.69 -2.06 16.31
CA TYR A 404 13.64 -2.84 17.08
C TYR A 404 13.97 -2.16 18.40
N LYS A 405 14.48 -2.94 19.35
CA LYS A 405 15.13 -2.44 20.56
C LYS A 405 16.51 -3.06 20.71
N TRP A 406 17.39 -2.35 21.37
CA TRP A 406 18.69 -2.84 21.78
C TRP A 406 18.58 -3.56 23.13
N ILE A 407 19.20 -4.74 23.22
CA ILE A 407 19.25 -5.53 24.44
C ILE A 407 20.71 -5.81 24.75
N GLY A 408 21.18 -5.36 25.90
CA GLY A 408 22.52 -5.61 26.40
C GLY A 408 22.52 -6.68 27.50
N PHE A 409 23.39 -7.67 27.39
CA PHE A 409 23.64 -8.67 28.41
C PHE A 409 25.06 -8.50 28.93
N GLY A 410 25.19 -8.22 30.21
CA GLY A 410 26.46 -8.09 30.93
C GLY A 410 26.47 -8.96 32.18
N ASP A 411 27.68 -9.16 32.71
CA ASP A 411 27.92 -9.80 34.01
C ASP A 411 28.68 -8.80 34.89
N GLY A 412 27.93 -7.83 35.44
CA GLY A 412 28.53 -6.71 36.18
C GLY A 412 29.31 -5.72 35.31
N THR A 413 29.11 -5.77 33.97
CA THR A 413 29.81 -4.92 33.00
C THR A 413 29.45 -3.45 33.19
N ILE A 414 30.50 -2.61 33.36
CA ILE A 414 30.37 -1.16 33.54
C ILE A 414 31.03 -0.43 32.34
N ARG A 415 30.58 0.77 32.08
CA ARG A 415 31.24 1.67 31.14
C ARG A 415 32.50 2.26 31.81
N ALA A 416 33.67 2.04 31.17
CA ALA A 416 34.93 2.66 31.59
C ALA A 416 34.93 4.17 31.31
#